data_ce12f1fcae4714add3d8822a26c2a52c
#
_entry.id   ce12f1fcae4714add3d8822a26c2a52c
#
_cell.length_a   1.000
_cell.length_b   1.000
_cell.length_c   1.000
_cell.angle_alpha   90.00
_cell.angle_beta   90.00
_cell.angle_gamma   90.00
#
_symmetry.space_group_name_H-M   'P 1'
#
loop_
_entity.id
_entity.type
_entity.pdbx_description
1 polymer ?
#
loop_
_entity_poly.entity_id
_entity_poly.type
_entity_poly.pdbx_seq_one_letter_code
_entity_poly.pdbx_strand_id
1 'polypeptide(L)'
;MKNIRLYTLLALLLMAGGIRMQAQNETIRHPMLVDTTSAVFKEVYRFWCDYKQAQMEEFVMRSRPHSLKTADFWAKEELAENPNPDMILQSIYPPFAFMDEEFLGVSMRNDTLYELQTVFYGHFPVENTFEGVFTVPVAKTKEGYKLYNKLTLNMRKYKTYQIGWLTFYYPYTYPFDEEKAKESYNRANKVAKEMGIEDVAPIKYFLYENQTELLHGMGIDGSVIDFNFSDNITHYGHSFWQNRKVDFTQGGEGVIHELLHVFIYDLRKDNKGHWFDEGVCCYFGDNVNFTTNKYQLGRLKEFLNDNPQVDLSFNLAQGYKDADGNFTSDSTASVDGLLYGYGDSYSNHLYNIQVVICEMLYKKGGMDLVKRMLFETKRNEDEYEMIEALLGIKREDVNQVIRDYLREKY
;
A
#
# COMPACT_ATOMS: atom_id res chain seq x y z
N MET A 1 10.73 -26.61 6.76
CA MET A 1 11.62 -26.76 7.96
C MET A 1 12.86 -25.86 7.92
N LYS A 2 13.41 -25.44 6.76
CA LYS A 2 14.58 -24.53 6.69
C LYS A 2 14.24 -23.08 7.10
N ASN A 3 13.08 -22.59 6.80
CA ASN A 3 12.70 -21.19 7.06
C ASN A 3 12.43 -20.90 8.54
N ILE A 4 11.93 -21.89 9.31
CA ILE A 4 11.74 -21.74 10.76
C ILE A 4 13.09 -21.50 11.44
N ARG A 5 14.15 -22.15 10.97
CA ARG A 5 15.52 -21.95 11.54
C ARG A 5 16.09 -20.56 11.25
N LEU A 6 15.76 -19.95 10.11
CA LEU A 6 16.20 -18.61 9.76
C LEU A 6 15.51 -17.55 10.64
N TYR A 7 14.21 -17.65 10.85
CA TYR A 7 13.47 -16.75 11.74
C TYR A 7 13.85 -16.93 13.21
N THR A 8 14.12 -18.16 13.64
CA THR A 8 14.63 -18.42 15.00
C THR A 8 16.05 -17.89 15.18
N LEU A 9 16.89 -17.96 14.15
CA LEU A 9 18.24 -17.40 14.18
C LEU A 9 18.21 -15.86 14.16
N LEU A 10 17.32 -15.24 13.38
CA LEU A 10 17.09 -13.79 13.38
C LEU A 10 16.55 -13.30 14.72
N ALA A 11 15.60 -14.03 15.31
CA ALA A 11 15.06 -13.72 16.64
C ALA A 11 16.13 -13.93 17.75
N LEU A 12 16.99 -14.95 17.62
CA LEU A 12 18.11 -15.17 18.52
C LEU A 12 19.24 -14.15 18.35
N LEU A 13 19.51 -13.70 17.12
CA LEU A 13 20.46 -12.62 16.85
C LEU A 13 19.93 -11.27 17.36
N LEU A 14 18.64 -11.00 17.25
CA LEU A 14 17.98 -9.83 17.84
C LEU A 14 17.98 -9.90 19.39
N MET A 15 17.84 -11.08 19.97
CA MET A 15 17.91 -11.27 21.43
C MET A 15 19.34 -11.35 21.97
N ALA A 16 20.29 -11.95 21.24
CA ALA A 16 21.68 -12.06 21.65
C ALA A 16 22.50 -10.81 21.34
N GLY A 17 22.11 -10.04 20.32
CA GLY A 17 22.74 -8.76 19.97
C GLY A 17 22.44 -7.64 20.94
N GLY A 18 21.65 -7.93 22.03
CA GLY A 18 21.40 -6.93 23.05
C GLY A 18 21.13 -5.56 22.44
N ILE A 19 20.17 -5.47 21.50
CA ILE A 19 19.51 -4.20 21.24
C ILE A 19 18.64 -3.95 22.49
N ARG A 20 19.31 -3.77 23.63
CA ARG A 20 18.88 -2.77 24.56
C ARG A 20 18.83 -1.51 23.69
N MET A 21 17.68 -1.12 23.20
CA MET A 21 17.35 0.29 23.22
C MET A 21 17.41 0.65 24.72
N GLN A 22 18.62 0.75 25.25
CA GLN A 22 18.82 1.67 26.32
C GLN A 22 18.18 2.91 25.76
N ALA A 23 17.22 3.49 26.48
CA ALA A 23 17.04 4.91 26.46
C ALA A 23 18.43 5.47 26.80
N GLN A 24 19.29 5.47 25.79
CA GLN A 24 20.52 6.22 25.86
C GLN A 24 20.02 7.61 26.18
N ASN A 25 20.70 8.31 27.02
CA ASN A 25 20.64 9.76 27.08
C ASN A 25 21.01 10.21 25.65
N GLU A 26 20.02 10.13 24.74
CA GLU A 26 20.18 10.44 23.34
C GLU A 26 20.46 11.92 23.30
N THR A 27 21.69 12.23 23.04
CA THR A 27 22.11 13.56 22.62
C THR A 27 21.35 13.78 21.32
N ILE A 28 20.30 14.59 21.38
CA ILE A 28 19.56 15.03 20.18
C ILE A 28 20.58 15.58 19.22
N ARG A 29 20.79 14.94 18.07
CA ARG A 29 21.92 15.22 17.17
C ARG A 29 21.88 16.64 16.58
N HIS A 30 20.74 17.36 16.68
CA HIS A 30 20.59 18.73 16.22
C HIS A 30 19.96 19.64 17.27
N PRO A 31 20.68 19.96 18.37
CA PRO A 31 20.13 20.80 19.43
C PRO A 31 19.82 22.24 19.00
N MET A 32 20.24 22.67 17.81
CA MET A 32 20.05 24.06 17.34
C MET A 32 18.64 24.33 16.79
N LEU A 33 17.85 23.32 16.47
CA LEU A 33 16.52 23.49 15.88
C LEU A 33 15.37 23.21 16.86
N VAL A 34 15.66 22.63 18.02
CA VAL A 34 14.62 22.10 18.90
C VAL A 34 14.83 22.60 20.33
N ASP A 35 13.80 23.18 20.92
CA ASP A 35 13.80 23.54 22.36
C ASP A 35 13.65 22.27 23.22
N THR A 36 14.77 21.64 23.50
CA THR A 36 14.85 20.45 24.37
C THR A 36 14.64 20.75 25.85
N THR A 37 14.52 22.03 26.24
CA THR A 37 14.34 22.44 27.63
C THR A 37 12.87 22.35 28.05
N SER A 38 11.95 22.44 27.11
CA SER A 38 10.50 22.38 27.36
C SER A 38 10.08 21.04 27.97
N ALA A 39 9.35 21.10 29.07
CA ALA A 39 8.79 19.91 29.71
C ALA A 39 7.84 19.16 28.78
N VAL A 40 7.03 19.90 28.02
CA VAL A 40 6.08 19.34 27.04
C VAL A 40 6.81 18.58 25.94
N PHE A 41 7.91 19.13 25.42
CA PHE A 41 8.76 18.45 24.44
C PHE A 41 9.18 17.08 24.95
N LYS A 42 9.75 17.02 26.17
CA LYS A 42 10.24 15.77 26.76
C LYS A 42 9.13 14.74 26.98
N GLU A 43 7.94 15.21 27.41
CA GLU A 43 6.79 14.34 27.61
C GLU A 43 6.27 13.76 26.31
N VAL A 44 6.11 14.59 25.27
CA VAL A 44 5.62 14.14 23.95
C VAL A 44 6.65 13.21 23.27
N TYR A 45 7.93 13.54 23.37
CA TYR A 45 8.99 12.67 22.82
C TYR A 45 9.03 11.30 23.51
N ARG A 46 8.95 11.28 24.85
CA ARG A 46 8.89 9.99 25.58
C ARG A 46 7.67 9.17 25.18
N PHE A 47 6.51 9.79 25.09
CA PHE A 47 5.28 9.16 24.65
C PHE A 47 5.43 8.57 23.23
N TRP A 48 6.09 9.26 22.32
CA TRP A 48 6.40 8.78 20.98
C TRP A 48 7.35 7.56 21.00
N CYS A 49 8.40 7.60 21.83
CA CYS A 49 9.30 6.47 21.98
C CYS A 49 8.58 5.22 22.54
N ASP A 50 7.69 5.40 23.51
CA ASP A 50 6.88 4.31 24.07
C ASP A 50 5.95 3.70 23.01
N TYR A 51 5.36 4.54 22.15
CA TYR A 51 4.54 4.08 21.02
C TYR A 51 5.37 3.24 20.02
N LYS A 52 6.55 3.71 19.61
CA LYS A 52 7.41 2.95 18.70
C LYS A 52 7.86 1.61 19.30
N GLN A 53 8.15 1.60 20.60
CA GLN A 53 8.47 0.36 21.29
C GLN A 53 7.28 -0.63 21.25
N ALA A 54 6.06 -0.15 21.47
CA ALA A 54 4.85 -0.98 21.36
C ALA A 54 4.65 -1.54 19.94
N GLN A 55 4.92 -0.74 18.91
CA GLN A 55 4.87 -1.20 17.52
C GLN A 55 5.89 -2.32 17.24
N MET A 56 7.13 -2.17 17.73
CA MET A 56 8.16 -3.19 17.56
C MET A 56 7.72 -4.50 18.20
N GLU A 57 7.20 -4.44 19.42
CA GLU A 57 6.70 -5.63 20.10
C GLU A 57 5.55 -6.30 19.35
N GLU A 58 4.63 -5.51 18.81
CA GLU A 58 3.52 -6.01 17.99
C GLU A 58 4.01 -6.66 16.71
N PHE A 59 4.97 -6.07 16.01
CA PHE A 59 5.55 -6.62 14.79
C PHE A 59 6.26 -7.96 15.05
N VAL A 60 7.09 -8.04 16.09
CA VAL A 60 7.78 -9.28 16.46
C VAL A 60 6.79 -10.38 16.85
N MET A 61 5.64 -10.01 17.42
CA MET A 61 4.60 -10.92 17.90
C MET A 61 3.50 -11.22 16.86
N ARG A 62 3.61 -10.75 15.62
CA ARG A 62 2.61 -10.95 14.53
C ARG A 62 2.21 -12.40 14.25
N SER A 63 2.91 -13.38 14.82
CA SER A 63 2.46 -14.77 14.83
C SER A 63 1.23 -15.04 15.74
N ARG A 64 0.74 -14.03 16.49
CA ARG A 64 -0.45 -14.15 17.36
C ARG A 64 -1.46 -13.06 16.96
N PRO A 65 -2.63 -13.42 16.44
CA PRO A 65 -3.68 -12.45 16.17
C PRO A 65 -4.26 -11.91 17.49
N HIS A 66 -4.65 -10.63 17.50
CA HIS A 66 -5.69 -10.02 18.34
C HIS A 66 -5.35 -9.22 19.60
N SER A 67 -4.26 -8.49 19.69
CA SER A 67 -4.32 -7.25 20.45
C SER A 67 -3.41 -6.21 19.81
N LEU A 68 -3.99 -5.10 19.34
CA LEU A 68 -3.19 -3.95 18.93
C LEU A 68 -2.57 -3.37 20.21
N LYS A 69 -1.32 -3.70 20.52
CA LYS A 69 -0.59 -3.11 21.65
C LYS A 69 -0.48 -1.59 21.52
N THR A 70 -0.55 -1.11 20.29
CA THR A 70 -0.55 0.31 19.95
C THR A 70 -1.89 1.01 20.20
N ALA A 71 -3.00 0.28 20.37
CA ALA A 71 -4.33 0.87 20.55
C ALA A 71 -4.41 1.87 21.71
N ASP A 72 -3.70 1.63 22.79
CA ASP A 72 -3.70 2.51 23.97
C ASP A 72 -3.05 3.87 23.71
N PHE A 73 -2.25 3.99 22.65
CA PHE A 73 -1.63 5.26 22.26
C PHE A 73 -2.55 6.14 21.42
N TRP A 74 -3.57 5.56 20.79
CA TRP A 74 -4.49 6.29 19.94
C TRP A 74 -5.67 6.88 20.72
N ALA A 75 -6.18 8.00 20.24
CA ALA A 75 -7.40 8.58 20.79
C ALA A 75 -8.61 7.67 20.52
N LYS A 76 -9.59 7.66 21.43
CA LYS A 76 -10.79 6.83 21.26
C LYS A 76 -11.59 7.18 20.00
N GLU A 77 -11.65 8.47 19.68
CA GLU A 77 -12.29 8.97 18.47
C GLU A 77 -11.53 8.53 17.22
N GLU A 78 -10.20 8.46 17.29
CA GLU A 78 -9.36 7.95 16.20
C GLU A 78 -9.63 6.45 15.98
N LEU A 79 -9.64 5.65 17.04
CA LEU A 79 -9.93 4.21 16.97
C LEU A 79 -11.36 3.92 16.48
N ALA A 80 -12.32 4.77 16.83
CA ALA A 80 -13.69 4.65 16.34
C ALA A 80 -13.80 4.95 14.85
N GLU A 81 -12.99 5.89 14.36
CA GLU A 81 -12.92 6.27 12.96
C GLU A 81 -12.05 5.33 12.12
N ASN A 82 -10.97 4.83 12.72
CA ASN A 82 -9.94 4.00 12.10
C ASN A 82 -9.65 2.79 12.99
N PRO A 83 -10.25 1.62 12.74
CA PRO A 83 -9.97 0.41 13.53
C PRO A 83 -8.50 0.00 13.54
N ASN A 84 -7.75 0.37 12.50
CA ASN A 84 -6.30 0.20 12.42
C ASN A 84 -5.62 1.52 12.02
N PRO A 85 -5.44 2.46 12.97
CA PRO A 85 -4.86 3.76 12.67
C PRO A 85 -3.38 3.70 12.27
N ASP A 86 -2.64 2.69 12.73
CA ASP A 86 -1.25 2.47 12.34
C ASP A 86 -1.10 2.24 10.82
N MET A 87 -2.10 1.63 10.20
CA MET A 87 -2.11 1.38 8.77
C MET A 87 -2.09 2.69 7.95
N ILE A 88 -2.76 3.74 8.42
CA ILE A 88 -2.74 5.05 7.77
C ILE A 88 -1.39 5.73 7.99
N LEU A 89 -0.88 5.73 9.22
CA LEU A 89 0.39 6.37 9.54
C LEU A 89 1.59 5.75 8.83
N GLN A 90 1.52 4.45 8.56
CA GLN A 90 2.61 3.66 7.97
C GLN A 90 2.31 3.16 6.55
N SER A 91 1.33 3.74 5.86
CA SER A 91 0.81 3.22 4.59
C SER A 91 1.86 3.08 3.49
N ILE A 92 2.90 3.89 3.51
CA ILE A 92 3.89 3.98 2.43
C ILE A 92 5.20 3.28 2.80
N TYR A 93 5.42 3.02 4.10
CA TYR A 93 6.73 2.59 4.61
C TYR A 93 6.65 1.36 5.50
N PRO A 94 7.76 0.60 5.63
CA PRO A 94 7.87 -0.45 6.64
C PRO A 94 7.69 0.13 8.03
N PRO A 95 7.38 -0.71 9.05
CA PRO A 95 7.18 -0.24 10.41
C PRO A 95 8.34 0.62 10.89
N PHE A 96 8.06 1.79 11.46
CA PHE A 96 9.06 2.74 11.99
C PHE A 96 10.07 2.09 12.93
N ALA A 97 9.70 0.99 13.56
CA ALA A 97 10.57 0.21 14.43
C ALA A 97 11.86 -0.30 13.77
N PHE A 98 11.90 -0.39 12.42
CA PHE A 98 13.05 -0.86 11.64
C PHE A 98 13.82 0.26 10.97
N MET A 99 13.45 1.51 11.21
CA MET A 99 14.08 2.67 10.63
C MET A 99 14.87 3.44 11.67
N ASP A 100 15.96 4.03 11.25
CA ASP A 100 16.61 5.07 12.04
C ASP A 100 15.76 6.33 12.04
N GLU A 101 15.73 7.02 13.16
CA GLU A 101 14.92 8.20 13.34
C GLU A 101 15.76 9.37 13.80
N GLU A 102 15.50 10.54 13.21
CA GLU A 102 15.94 11.82 13.71
C GLU A 102 14.73 12.67 14.12
N PHE A 103 14.60 12.92 15.41
CA PHE A 103 13.51 13.71 15.96
C PHE A 103 13.76 15.20 15.73
N LEU A 104 12.86 15.87 14.99
CA LEU A 104 13.00 17.26 14.61
C LEU A 104 12.41 18.21 15.65
N GLY A 105 11.30 17.83 16.28
CA GLY A 105 10.70 18.67 17.30
C GLY A 105 9.21 18.46 17.57
N VAL A 106 8.68 19.31 18.46
CA VAL A 106 7.26 19.41 18.77
C VAL A 106 6.82 20.86 18.63
N SER A 107 5.83 21.11 17.81
CA SER A 107 5.15 22.40 17.71
C SER A 107 3.78 22.35 18.38
N MET A 108 3.42 23.41 19.09
CA MET A 108 2.08 23.53 19.70
C MET A 108 1.13 24.21 18.70
N ARG A 109 0.03 23.54 18.36
CA ARG A 109 -1.02 24.10 17.50
C ARG A 109 -2.09 24.83 18.28
N ASN A 110 -2.38 24.33 19.49
CA ASN A 110 -3.23 24.96 20.49
C ASN A 110 -2.93 24.35 21.86
N ASP A 111 -3.67 24.75 22.91
CA ASP A 111 -3.41 24.33 24.30
C ASP A 111 -3.41 22.81 24.52
N THR A 112 -4.00 22.04 23.62
CA THR A 112 -4.16 20.60 23.77
C THR A 112 -3.66 19.79 22.57
N LEU A 113 -3.32 20.43 21.44
CA LEU A 113 -2.89 19.74 20.23
C LEU A 113 -1.45 20.16 19.88
N TYR A 114 -0.61 19.18 19.74
CA TYR A 114 0.79 19.27 19.33
C TYR A 114 1.00 18.58 18.00
N GLU A 115 1.99 18.99 17.24
CA GLU A 115 2.51 18.24 16.09
C GLU A 115 3.96 17.86 16.37
N LEU A 116 4.20 16.57 16.43
CA LEU A 116 5.52 15.96 16.50
C LEU A 116 6.06 15.83 15.08
N GLN A 117 7.28 16.27 14.83
CA GLN A 117 7.97 16.10 13.56
C GLN A 117 9.19 15.21 13.71
N THR A 118 9.33 14.26 12.82
CA THR A 118 10.41 13.29 12.81
C THR A 118 10.80 12.91 11.39
N VAL A 119 12.06 12.55 11.18
CA VAL A 119 12.59 12.03 9.91
C VAL A 119 12.93 10.57 10.11
N PHE A 120 12.56 9.74 9.14
CA PHE A 120 12.96 8.34 9.10
C PHE A 120 13.95 8.08 7.97
N TYR A 121 14.91 7.19 8.27
CA TYR A 121 15.93 6.70 7.35
C TYR A 121 15.86 5.19 7.28
N GLY A 122 15.70 4.64 6.07
CA GLY A 122 15.77 3.20 5.82
C GLY A 122 17.22 2.72 5.75
N HIS A 123 17.47 1.54 6.33
CA HIS A 123 18.73 0.83 6.16
C HIS A 123 18.57 -0.18 5.01
N PHE A 124 18.87 0.22 3.79
CA PHE A 124 19.15 -0.75 2.72
C PHE A 124 20.63 -1.16 2.74
N PRO A 125 20.98 -2.35 2.23
CA PRO A 125 22.30 -2.95 2.47
C PRO A 125 23.53 -2.10 2.10
N VAL A 126 23.35 -0.97 1.44
CA VAL A 126 24.44 -0.17 0.89
C VAL A 126 24.41 1.30 1.28
N GLU A 127 23.25 1.90 1.60
CA GLU A 127 23.14 3.34 1.92
C GLU A 127 21.96 3.64 2.84
N ASN A 128 22.14 4.64 3.75
CA ASN A 128 21.03 5.22 4.50
C ASN A 128 20.19 6.05 3.53
N THR A 129 19.02 5.58 3.19
CA THR A 129 18.08 6.32 2.34
C THR A 129 17.14 7.14 3.21
N PHE A 130 16.98 8.42 2.86
CA PHE A 130 15.94 9.27 3.43
C PHE A 130 14.58 8.73 3.02
N GLU A 131 13.75 8.36 4.00
CA GLU A 131 12.42 7.83 3.72
C GLU A 131 11.35 8.91 3.74
N GLY A 132 11.36 9.78 4.75
CA GLY A 132 10.41 10.87 4.80
C GLY A 132 10.44 11.68 6.08
N VAL A 133 9.83 12.87 6.01
CA VAL A 133 9.51 13.72 7.15
C VAL A 133 8.06 13.51 7.54
N PHE A 134 7.81 13.09 8.78
CA PHE A 134 6.49 12.81 9.29
C PHE A 134 6.05 13.86 10.28
N THR A 135 4.83 14.33 10.14
CA THR A 135 4.14 15.20 11.09
C THR A 135 2.98 14.45 11.73
N VAL A 136 3.16 14.07 12.99
CA VAL A 136 2.19 13.26 13.74
C VAL A 136 1.47 14.13 14.76
N PRO A 137 0.15 14.28 14.68
CA PRO A 137 -0.63 15.00 15.69
C PRO A 137 -0.70 14.24 17.01
N VAL A 138 -0.42 14.93 18.11
CA VAL A 138 -0.49 14.40 19.48
C VAL A 138 -1.38 15.30 20.32
N ALA A 139 -2.47 14.77 20.84
CA ALA A 139 -3.37 15.51 21.70
C ALA A 139 -3.12 15.22 23.20
N LYS A 140 -3.13 16.28 24.02
CA LYS A 140 -3.14 16.15 25.47
C LYS A 140 -4.58 15.99 25.94
N THR A 141 -4.91 14.83 26.49
CA THR A 141 -6.22 14.48 27.00
C THR A 141 -6.20 14.33 28.53
N LYS A 142 -7.35 14.06 29.13
CA LYS A 142 -7.43 13.72 30.56
C LYS A 142 -6.75 12.38 30.88
N GLU A 143 -6.60 11.51 29.87
CA GLU A 143 -5.98 10.19 29.99
C GLU A 143 -4.49 10.21 29.61
N GLY A 144 -3.88 11.38 29.41
CA GLY A 144 -2.52 11.57 28.94
C GLY A 144 -2.46 11.97 27.46
N TYR A 145 -1.29 11.76 26.85
CA TYR A 145 -1.11 12.02 25.43
C TYR A 145 -1.74 10.93 24.57
N LYS A 146 -2.30 11.31 23.41
CA LYS A 146 -2.92 10.41 22.45
C LYS A 146 -2.59 10.83 21.02
N LEU A 147 -2.34 9.85 20.14
CA LEU A 147 -2.09 10.05 18.71
C LEU A 147 -3.38 10.28 17.93
N TYR A 148 -3.27 11.02 16.85
CA TYR A 148 -4.27 11.13 15.77
C TYR A 148 -3.58 10.99 14.42
N ASN A 149 -4.27 10.44 13.42
CA ASN A 149 -3.86 10.58 12.04
C ASN A 149 -4.18 11.99 11.52
N LYS A 150 -3.26 12.60 10.79
CA LYS A 150 -3.48 13.92 10.18
C LYS A 150 -4.65 13.89 9.21
N LEU A 151 -4.83 12.77 8.50
CA LEU A 151 -5.98 12.53 7.63
C LEU A 151 -7.32 12.72 8.36
N THR A 152 -7.47 12.15 9.54
CA THR A 152 -8.70 12.28 10.36
C THR A 152 -8.95 13.73 10.79
N LEU A 153 -7.91 14.47 11.13
CA LEU A 153 -8.05 15.89 11.49
C LEU A 153 -8.37 16.75 10.26
N ASN A 154 -7.79 16.44 9.10
CA ASN A 154 -8.04 17.17 7.86
C ASN A 154 -9.43 16.89 7.29
N MET A 155 -9.96 15.69 7.47
CA MET A 155 -11.28 15.29 7.00
C MET A 155 -12.38 16.29 7.42
N ARG A 156 -12.26 16.89 8.61
CA ARG A 156 -13.20 17.90 9.13
C ARG A 156 -13.24 19.20 8.35
N LYS A 157 -12.23 19.45 7.52
CA LYS A 157 -12.06 20.68 6.72
C LYS A 157 -12.41 20.49 5.26
N TYR A 158 -12.65 19.26 4.81
CA TYR A 158 -12.89 18.95 3.41
C TYR A 158 -14.35 19.14 3.02
N LYS A 159 -14.59 19.44 1.75
CA LYS A 159 -15.89 19.26 1.13
C LYS A 159 -16.20 17.78 1.03
N THR A 160 -17.49 17.48 0.99
CA THR A 160 -17.96 16.11 0.84
C THR A 160 -18.99 15.99 -0.25
N TYR A 161 -18.95 14.88 -0.98
CA TYR A 161 -19.99 14.46 -1.90
C TYR A 161 -20.31 12.98 -1.63
N GLN A 162 -21.56 12.69 -1.34
CA GLN A 162 -22.00 11.33 -1.00
C GLN A 162 -22.90 10.76 -2.09
N ILE A 163 -22.62 9.52 -2.50
CA ILE A 163 -23.46 8.75 -3.39
C ILE A 163 -23.53 7.30 -2.89
N GLY A 164 -24.72 6.87 -2.46
CA GLY A 164 -24.90 5.54 -1.86
C GLY A 164 -23.95 5.29 -0.68
N TRP A 165 -23.17 4.23 -0.78
CA TRP A 165 -22.18 3.82 0.23
C TRP A 165 -20.84 4.56 0.12
N LEU A 166 -20.60 5.37 -0.94
CA LEU A 166 -19.33 6.05 -1.20
C LEU A 166 -19.44 7.53 -0.82
N THR A 167 -18.48 8.02 -0.01
CA THR A 167 -18.37 9.43 0.35
C THR A 167 -17.00 9.95 -0.08
N PHE A 168 -16.98 10.88 -1.02
CA PHE A 168 -15.79 11.60 -1.41
C PHE A 168 -15.48 12.73 -0.45
N TYR A 169 -14.23 12.92 -0.10
CA TYR A 169 -13.66 14.00 0.69
C TYR A 169 -12.59 14.71 -0.13
N TYR A 170 -12.67 16.02 -0.28
CA TYR A 170 -11.72 16.77 -1.11
C TYR A 170 -11.51 18.20 -0.61
N PRO A 171 -10.31 18.79 -0.79
CA PRO A 171 -10.02 20.18 -0.46
C PRO A 171 -10.94 21.14 -1.22
N TYR A 172 -11.09 22.38 -0.71
CA TYR A 172 -11.92 23.40 -1.37
C TYR A 172 -11.40 23.79 -2.76
N THR A 173 -10.12 23.64 -3.00
CA THR A 173 -9.44 23.92 -4.27
C THR A 173 -9.63 22.84 -5.31
N TYR A 174 -9.92 21.60 -4.89
CA TYR A 174 -10.02 20.45 -5.78
C TYR A 174 -11.20 20.59 -6.78
N PRO A 175 -10.96 20.44 -8.10
CA PRO A 175 -11.97 20.56 -9.14
C PRO A 175 -12.79 19.26 -9.27
N PHE A 176 -13.64 18.98 -8.28
CA PHE A 176 -14.42 17.74 -8.22
C PHE A 176 -15.45 17.62 -9.36
N ASP A 177 -15.45 16.46 -10.04
CA ASP A 177 -16.35 16.11 -11.14
C ASP A 177 -17.43 15.12 -10.67
N GLU A 178 -18.65 15.64 -10.43
CA GLU A 178 -19.77 14.82 -9.96
C GLU A 178 -20.22 13.76 -10.98
N GLU A 179 -20.10 14.00 -12.26
CA GLU A 179 -20.52 13.03 -13.28
C GLU A 179 -19.56 11.84 -13.32
N LYS A 180 -18.26 12.10 -13.27
CA LYS A 180 -17.26 11.01 -13.13
C LYS A 180 -17.46 10.23 -11.84
N ALA A 181 -17.74 10.92 -10.72
CA ALA A 181 -18.02 10.26 -9.45
C ALA A 181 -19.24 9.34 -9.53
N LYS A 182 -20.31 9.74 -10.22
CA LYS A 182 -21.49 8.90 -10.45
C LYS A 182 -21.18 7.69 -11.33
N GLU A 183 -20.43 7.90 -12.40
CA GLU A 183 -20.02 6.82 -13.30
C GLU A 183 -19.16 5.78 -12.57
N SER A 184 -18.16 6.22 -11.80
CA SER A 184 -17.30 5.32 -11.04
C SER A 184 -18.07 4.57 -9.95
N TYR A 185 -18.98 5.26 -9.23
CA TYR A 185 -19.88 4.60 -8.28
C TYR A 185 -20.70 3.49 -8.95
N ASN A 186 -21.31 3.77 -10.09
CA ASN A 186 -22.12 2.78 -10.81
C ASN A 186 -21.28 1.59 -11.28
N ARG A 187 -20.06 1.83 -11.75
CA ARG A 187 -19.10 0.77 -12.13
C ARG A 187 -18.70 -0.06 -10.92
N ALA A 188 -18.27 0.59 -9.82
CA ALA A 188 -17.89 -0.09 -8.61
C ALA A 188 -19.04 -0.94 -8.04
N ASN A 189 -20.25 -0.38 -8.01
CA ASN A 189 -21.44 -1.09 -7.55
C ASN A 189 -21.79 -2.31 -8.43
N LYS A 190 -21.58 -2.20 -9.75
CA LYS A 190 -21.73 -3.36 -10.65
C LYS A 190 -20.71 -4.44 -10.35
N VAL A 191 -19.43 -4.07 -10.21
CA VAL A 191 -18.36 -5.04 -9.90
C VAL A 191 -18.61 -5.69 -8.54
N ALA A 192 -18.98 -4.90 -7.51
CA ALA A 192 -19.31 -5.43 -6.19
C ALA A 192 -20.40 -6.52 -6.27
N LYS A 193 -21.49 -6.26 -7.01
CA LYS A 193 -22.58 -7.23 -7.20
C LYS A 193 -22.11 -8.47 -7.94
N GLU A 194 -21.32 -8.34 -8.99
CA GLU A 194 -20.74 -9.49 -9.70
C GLU A 194 -19.81 -10.31 -8.79
N MET A 195 -19.08 -9.63 -7.88
CA MET A 195 -18.29 -10.30 -6.85
C MET A 195 -19.13 -10.97 -5.75
N GLY A 196 -20.43 -10.67 -5.68
CA GLY A 196 -21.38 -11.22 -4.68
C GLY A 196 -21.48 -10.39 -3.42
N ILE A 197 -21.10 -9.10 -3.48
CA ILE A 197 -21.28 -8.14 -2.38
C ILE A 197 -22.60 -7.41 -2.62
N GLU A 198 -23.66 -7.84 -1.93
CA GLU A 198 -24.98 -7.24 -2.07
C GLU A 198 -25.09 -5.89 -1.37
N ASP A 199 -24.51 -5.79 -0.17
CA ASP A 199 -24.53 -4.60 0.67
C ASP A 199 -23.08 -4.15 0.95
N VAL A 200 -22.61 -3.15 0.20
CA VAL A 200 -21.30 -2.54 0.43
C VAL A 200 -21.37 -1.62 1.64
N ALA A 201 -20.57 -1.89 2.66
CA ALA A 201 -20.48 -0.99 3.81
C ALA A 201 -19.82 0.35 3.41
N PRO A 202 -20.10 1.46 4.11
CA PRO A 202 -19.61 2.79 3.75
C PRO A 202 -18.09 2.85 3.55
N ILE A 203 -17.66 3.53 2.49
CA ILE A 203 -16.24 3.77 2.16
C ILE A 203 -16.04 5.29 2.05
N LYS A 204 -14.92 5.78 2.57
CA LYS A 204 -14.46 7.17 2.46
C LYS A 204 -13.36 7.26 1.42
N TYR A 205 -13.54 8.12 0.42
CA TYR A 205 -12.62 8.33 -0.67
C TYR A 205 -12.05 9.75 -0.64
N PHE A 206 -10.76 9.88 -0.41
CA PHE A 206 -10.06 11.15 -0.30
C PHE A 206 -9.41 11.50 -1.63
N LEU A 207 -9.63 12.72 -2.11
CA LEU A 207 -9.12 13.22 -3.37
C LEU A 207 -8.19 14.40 -3.15
N TYR A 208 -7.09 14.44 -3.89
CA TYR A 208 -6.06 15.47 -3.81
C TYR A 208 -5.66 15.92 -5.22
N GLU A 209 -5.18 17.16 -5.35
CA GLU A 209 -4.77 17.69 -6.66
C GLU A 209 -3.52 16.98 -7.21
N ASN A 210 -2.63 16.56 -6.32
CA ASN A 210 -1.37 15.91 -6.66
C ASN A 210 -0.85 15.04 -5.50
N GLN A 211 0.23 14.30 -5.77
CA GLN A 211 0.84 13.41 -4.80
C GLN A 211 1.37 14.14 -3.56
N THR A 212 1.99 15.30 -3.71
CA THR A 212 2.51 16.08 -2.58
C THR A 212 1.39 16.47 -1.62
N GLU A 213 0.24 16.91 -2.13
CA GLU A 213 -0.92 17.23 -1.29
C GLU A 213 -1.52 16.00 -0.62
N LEU A 214 -1.54 14.87 -1.31
CA LEU A 214 -1.97 13.59 -0.75
C LEU A 214 -1.07 13.20 0.43
N LEU A 215 0.25 13.21 0.24
CA LEU A 215 1.23 12.90 1.29
C LEU A 215 1.12 13.87 2.48
N HIS A 216 1.04 15.17 2.21
CA HIS A 216 0.79 16.18 3.25
C HIS A 216 -0.53 15.94 3.98
N GLY A 217 -1.58 15.53 3.26
CA GLY A 217 -2.88 15.16 3.84
C GLY A 217 -2.78 14.05 4.86
N MET A 218 -1.86 13.12 4.66
CA MET A 218 -1.57 12.00 5.57
C MET A 218 -0.55 12.34 6.67
N GLY A 219 0.16 13.47 6.56
CA GLY A 219 1.18 13.89 7.52
C GLY A 219 2.60 13.55 7.10
N ILE A 220 2.83 13.32 5.81
CA ILE A 220 4.14 13.09 5.24
C ILE A 220 4.55 14.37 4.51
N ASP A 221 5.44 15.15 5.11
CA ASP A 221 5.80 16.49 4.63
C ASP A 221 6.98 16.47 3.64
N GLY A 222 7.52 15.34 3.31
CA GLY A 222 8.54 15.09 2.30
C GLY A 222 8.91 13.61 2.32
N SER A 223 9.17 13.03 1.17
CA SER A 223 9.53 11.63 1.09
C SER A 223 10.44 11.36 -0.10
N VAL A 224 11.11 10.21 -0.09
CA VAL A 224 11.91 9.74 -1.23
C VAL A 224 11.03 9.61 -2.48
N ILE A 225 9.75 9.32 -2.30
CA ILE A 225 8.78 9.22 -3.39
C ILE A 225 8.59 10.56 -4.07
N ASP A 226 8.48 11.67 -3.31
CA ASP A 226 8.40 13.02 -3.87
C ASP A 226 9.61 13.36 -4.73
N PHE A 227 10.82 12.97 -4.28
CA PHE A 227 12.05 13.28 -4.99
C PHE A 227 12.29 12.43 -6.25
N ASN A 228 11.87 11.18 -6.22
CA ASN A 228 12.13 10.24 -7.32
C ASN A 228 11.05 10.22 -8.41
N PHE A 229 9.83 10.67 -8.10
CA PHE A 229 8.67 10.51 -8.98
C PHE A 229 7.92 11.82 -9.27
N SER A 230 8.41 12.97 -8.79
CA SER A 230 7.69 14.25 -8.79
C SER A 230 7.19 14.73 -10.15
N ASP A 231 7.83 14.35 -11.24
CA ASP A 231 7.51 14.92 -12.56
C ASP A 231 6.61 14.03 -13.44
N ASN A 232 6.36 12.77 -13.08
CA ASN A 232 5.75 11.81 -13.99
C ASN A 232 4.59 10.96 -13.43
N ILE A 233 4.36 10.92 -12.11
CA ILE A 233 3.21 10.20 -11.55
C ILE A 233 2.01 11.13 -11.44
N THR A 234 1.15 11.08 -12.46
CA THR A 234 -0.10 11.85 -12.48
C THR A 234 -1.21 11.17 -11.68
N HIS A 235 -1.09 9.88 -11.43
CA HIS A 235 -2.10 9.08 -10.75
C HIS A 235 -1.46 8.23 -9.66
N TYR A 236 -1.78 8.52 -8.42
CA TYR A 236 -1.28 7.81 -7.25
C TYR A 236 -2.42 7.63 -6.24
N GLY A 237 -2.54 6.45 -5.68
CA GLY A 237 -3.60 6.15 -4.72
C GLY A 237 -3.23 5.03 -3.75
N HIS A 238 -3.97 4.93 -2.66
CA HIS A 238 -3.85 3.85 -1.68
C HIS A 238 -5.22 3.38 -1.22
N SER A 239 -5.27 2.11 -0.84
CA SER A 239 -6.39 1.54 -0.13
C SER A 239 -6.03 1.18 1.31
N PHE A 240 -6.68 1.85 2.26
CA PHE A 240 -6.63 1.50 3.68
C PHE A 240 -7.81 0.57 3.98
N TRP A 241 -7.79 -0.64 3.43
CA TRP A 241 -8.95 -1.55 3.38
C TRP A 241 -9.55 -1.84 4.76
N GLN A 242 -8.71 -2.03 5.80
CA GLN A 242 -9.20 -2.25 7.17
C GLN A 242 -9.95 -1.04 7.75
N ASN A 243 -9.61 0.16 7.32
CA ASN A 243 -10.22 1.41 7.72
C ASN A 243 -11.34 1.85 6.78
N ARG A 244 -11.58 1.11 5.70
CA ARG A 244 -12.53 1.43 4.63
C ARG A 244 -12.32 2.84 4.07
N LYS A 245 -11.08 3.19 3.83
CA LYS A 245 -10.63 4.45 3.28
C LYS A 245 -9.81 4.20 2.02
N VAL A 246 -9.93 5.11 1.10
CA VAL A 246 -9.17 5.17 -0.15
C VAL A 246 -8.72 6.60 -0.35
N ASP A 247 -7.52 6.82 -0.84
CA ASP A 247 -7.09 8.13 -1.32
C ASP A 247 -6.61 8.04 -2.79
N PHE A 248 -6.64 9.15 -3.48
CA PHE A 248 -6.18 9.25 -4.85
C PHE A 248 -5.88 10.70 -5.26
N THR A 249 -5.04 10.85 -6.29
CA THR A 249 -4.70 12.14 -6.88
C THR A 249 -5.75 12.62 -7.90
N GLN A 250 -5.45 13.68 -8.64
CA GLN A 250 -6.39 14.34 -9.56
C GLN A 250 -7.03 13.35 -10.54
N GLY A 251 -8.36 13.46 -10.67
CA GLY A 251 -9.17 12.59 -11.52
C GLY A 251 -9.58 11.27 -10.87
N GLY A 252 -9.18 11.05 -9.60
CA GLY A 252 -9.48 9.83 -8.86
C GLY A 252 -10.96 9.53 -8.67
N GLU A 253 -11.84 10.55 -8.76
CA GLU A 253 -13.29 10.33 -8.75
C GLU A 253 -13.77 9.45 -9.91
N GLY A 254 -12.99 9.34 -10.98
CA GLY A 254 -13.24 8.43 -12.10
C GLY A 254 -12.61 7.04 -11.95
N VAL A 255 -11.79 6.79 -10.94
CA VAL A 255 -11.01 5.56 -10.75
C VAL A 255 -11.62 4.71 -9.64
N ILE A 256 -11.70 3.41 -9.85
CA ILE A 256 -12.23 2.47 -8.85
C ILE A 256 -11.20 1.40 -8.40
N HIS A 257 -9.96 1.47 -8.87
CA HIS A 257 -8.89 0.52 -8.57
C HIS A 257 -8.76 0.26 -7.06
N GLU A 258 -8.58 1.32 -6.30
CA GLU A 258 -8.39 1.23 -4.85
C GLU A 258 -9.67 0.76 -4.09
N LEU A 259 -10.85 1.04 -4.65
CA LEU A 259 -12.10 0.51 -4.10
C LEU A 259 -12.19 -1.02 -4.24
N LEU A 260 -11.64 -1.56 -5.32
CA LEU A 260 -11.64 -3.01 -5.55
C LEU A 260 -10.75 -3.75 -4.54
N HIS A 261 -9.64 -3.16 -4.10
CA HIS A 261 -8.85 -3.71 -2.99
C HIS A 261 -9.70 -3.83 -1.72
N VAL A 262 -10.54 -2.83 -1.41
CA VAL A 262 -11.45 -2.91 -0.26
C VAL A 262 -12.46 -4.05 -0.45
N PHE A 263 -13.02 -4.24 -1.65
CA PHE A 263 -13.96 -5.34 -1.92
C PHE A 263 -13.30 -6.72 -1.82
N ILE A 264 -12.09 -6.88 -2.36
CA ILE A 264 -11.32 -8.11 -2.25
C ILE A 264 -11.05 -8.43 -0.78
N TYR A 265 -10.65 -7.42 0.01
CA TYR A 265 -10.45 -7.59 1.45
C TYR A 265 -11.73 -8.01 2.19
N ASP A 266 -12.86 -7.37 1.90
CA ASP A 266 -14.15 -7.70 2.53
C ASP A 266 -14.54 -9.19 2.29
N LEU A 267 -14.22 -9.73 1.12
CA LEU A 267 -14.52 -11.12 0.77
C LEU A 267 -13.52 -12.10 1.37
N ARG A 268 -12.23 -11.75 1.37
CA ARG A 268 -11.15 -12.62 1.87
C ARG A 268 -11.06 -12.63 3.38
N LYS A 269 -11.32 -11.50 4.04
CA LYS A 269 -11.25 -11.28 5.50
C LYS A 269 -9.89 -11.63 6.13
N ASP A 270 -8.85 -11.66 5.34
CA ASP A 270 -7.48 -11.81 5.80
C ASP A 270 -6.59 -10.69 5.23
N ASN A 271 -5.45 -10.45 5.88
CA ASN A 271 -4.52 -9.38 5.50
C ASN A 271 -3.45 -9.88 4.52
N LYS A 272 -3.67 -11.03 3.88
CA LYS A 272 -2.68 -11.58 2.96
C LYS A 272 -3.01 -11.10 1.56
N GLY A 273 -2.16 -10.23 1.03
CA GLY A 273 -2.18 -9.90 -0.38
C GLY A 273 -2.04 -11.17 -1.23
N HIS A 274 -2.69 -11.18 -2.36
CA HIS A 274 -2.59 -12.26 -3.33
C HIS A 274 -1.99 -11.70 -4.62
N TRP A 275 -1.12 -12.47 -5.26
CA TRP A 275 -0.43 -12.05 -6.49
C TRP A 275 -1.39 -11.55 -7.59
N PHE A 276 -2.64 -12.02 -7.60
CA PHE A 276 -3.63 -11.70 -8.63
C PHE A 276 -4.51 -10.50 -8.28
N ASP A 277 -4.39 -9.93 -7.07
CA ASP A 277 -5.23 -8.80 -6.62
C ASP A 277 -5.09 -7.59 -7.55
N GLU A 278 -3.85 -7.23 -7.89
CA GLU A 278 -3.55 -6.11 -8.78
C GLU A 278 -4.11 -6.32 -10.19
N GLY A 279 -4.02 -7.54 -10.72
CA GLY A 279 -4.59 -7.87 -12.02
C GLY A 279 -6.08 -7.63 -12.10
N VAL A 280 -6.82 -7.95 -11.05
CA VAL A 280 -8.27 -7.69 -10.95
C VAL A 280 -8.54 -6.20 -10.78
N CYS A 281 -7.81 -5.53 -9.90
CA CYS A 281 -7.97 -4.10 -9.66
C CYS A 281 -7.65 -3.27 -10.91
N CYS A 282 -6.57 -3.59 -11.63
CA CYS A 282 -6.25 -2.95 -12.91
C CYS A 282 -7.28 -3.27 -13.99
N TYR A 283 -7.71 -4.52 -14.13
CA TYR A 283 -8.65 -4.92 -15.20
C TYR A 283 -10.01 -4.22 -15.07
N PHE A 284 -10.59 -4.17 -13.87
CA PHE A 284 -11.90 -3.57 -13.64
C PHE A 284 -11.83 -2.10 -13.23
N GLY A 285 -10.71 -1.66 -12.63
CA GLY A 285 -10.55 -0.39 -11.93
C GLY A 285 -10.02 0.76 -12.76
N ASP A 286 -8.97 0.53 -13.52
CA ASP A 286 -8.27 1.59 -14.27
C ASP A 286 -8.94 1.96 -15.59
N ASN A 287 -10.06 1.31 -15.88
CA ASN A 287 -10.78 1.45 -17.12
C ASN A 287 -11.77 2.62 -17.13
N VAL A 288 -11.29 3.83 -16.95
CA VAL A 288 -12.09 5.01 -17.33
C VAL A 288 -12.24 5.09 -18.84
N ASN A 289 -11.25 4.59 -19.57
CA ASN A 289 -11.30 4.34 -21.00
C ASN A 289 -10.44 3.10 -21.26
N PHE A 290 -10.95 2.11 -21.94
CA PHE A 290 -10.20 0.94 -22.46
C PHE A 290 -8.83 1.29 -23.09
N THR A 291 -8.57 2.57 -23.29
CA THR A 291 -7.33 3.13 -23.78
C THR A 291 -6.13 2.89 -22.88
N THR A 292 -6.26 2.97 -21.55
CA THR A 292 -5.13 2.78 -20.64
C THR A 292 -4.66 1.33 -20.65
N ASN A 293 -5.57 0.37 -20.48
CA ASN A 293 -5.21 -1.05 -20.58
C ASN A 293 -4.69 -1.40 -21.96
N LYS A 294 -5.30 -0.88 -23.02
CA LYS A 294 -4.81 -1.11 -24.38
C LYS A 294 -3.37 -0.61 -24.58
N TYR A 295 -3.08 0.57 -24.07
CA TYR A 295 -1.74 1.15 -24.12
C TYR A 295 -0.74 0.31 -23.32
N GLN A 296 -1.06 -0.01 -22.05
CA GLN A 296 -0.19 -0.79 -21.17
C GLN A 296 0.06 -2.21 -21.69
N LEU A 297 -0.96 -2.87 -22.23
CA LEU A 297 -0.83 -4.20 -22.82
C LEU A 297 -0.06 -4.17 -24.15
N GLY A 298 -0.15 -3.07 -24.91
CA GLY A 298 0.72 -2.82 -26.05
C GLY A 298 2.19 -2.74 -25.64
N ARG A 299 2.52 -2.01 -24.59
CA ARG A 299 3.87 -1.93 -24.03
C ARG A 299 4.37 -3.27 -23.49
N LEU A 300 3.51 -4.04 -22.80
CA LEU A 300 3.87 -5.41 -22.40
C LEU A 300 4.21 -6.27 -23.60
N LYS A 301 3.43 -6.19 -24.69
CA LYS A 301 3.73 -6.89 -25.95
C LYS A 301 5.10 -6.50 -26.51
N GLU A 302 5.38 -5.20 -26.60
CA GLU A 302 6.69 -4.70 -27.06
C GLU A 302 7.81 -5.21 -26.18
N PHE A 303 7.68 -5.06 -24.85
CA PHE A 303 8.64 -5.56 -23.88
C PHE A 303 8.92 -7.06 -24.04
N LEU A 304 7.91 -7.89 -24.17
CA LEU A 304 8.09 -9.33 -24.34
C LEU A 304 8.70 -9.70 -25.70
N ASN A 305 8.46 -8.92 -26.74
CA ASN A 305 9.13 -9.10 -28.04
C ASN A 305 10.62 -8.75 -27.97
N ASP A 306 10.97 -7.69 -27.27
CA ASP A 306 12.37 -7.23 -27.11
C ASP A 306 13.13 -8.12 -26.11
N ASN A 307 12.43 -8.84 -25.25
CA ASN A 307 12.98 -9.74 -24.23
C ASN A 307 12.47 -11.18 -24.40
N PRO A 308 12.88 -11.89 -25.48
CA PRO A 308 12.41 -13.25 -25.77
C PRO A 308 12.86 -14.28 -24.71
N GLN A 309 13.90 -13.97 -23.93
CA GLN A 309 14.42 -14.79 -22.83
C GLN A 309 13.49 -14.79 -21.59
N VAL A 310 12.57 -13.83 -21.47
CA VAL A 310 11.59 -13.81 -20.36
C VAL A 310 10.65 -14.98 -20.51
N ASP A 311 10.68 -15.89 -19.54
CA ASP A 311 9.85 -17.09 -19.51
C ASP A 311 8.76 -16.98 -18.43
N LEU A 312 7.53 -16.74 -18.86
CA LEU A 312 6.36 -16.60 -17.99
C LEU A 312 5.88 -17.93 -17.39
N SER A 313 6.47 -19.08 -17.76
CA SER A 313 6.23 -20.36 -17.12
C SER A 313 6.93 -20.47 -15.74
N PHE A 314 7.76 -19.51 -15.43
CA PHE A 314 8.43 -19.40 -14.14
C PHE A 314 7.81 -18.29 -13.28
N ASN A 315 7.09 -18.69 -12.28
CA ASN A 315 6.68 -17.94 -11.10
C ASN A 315 6.20 -16.49 -11.31
N LEU A 316 4.94 -16.36 -11.68
CA LEU A 316 4.27 -15.06 -11.83
C LEU A 316 4.08 -14.30 -10.51
N ALA A 317 4.28 -14.96 -9.36
CA ALA A 317 3.98 -14.38 -8.05
C ALA A 317 5.22 -13.96 -7.24
N GLN A 318 6.37 -14.59 -7.48
CA GLN A 318 7.57 -14.41 -6.63
C GLN A 318 8.83 -14.01 -7.40
N GLY A 319 8.68 -13.61 -8.64
CA GLY A 319 9.81 -13.29 -9.47
C GLY A 319 10.35 -14.48 -10.26
N TYR A 320 11.55 -14.41 -10.78
CA TYR A 320 12.03 -15.29 -11.80
C TYR A 320 13.28 -16.09 -11.38
N LYS A 321 13.59 -17.14 -12.13
CA LYS A 321 14.89 -17.81 -12.04
C LYS A 321 15.92 -17.10 -12.93
N ASP A 322 17.12 -16.87 -12.37
CA ASP A 322 18.24 -16.37 -13.15
C ASP A 322 18.69 -17.36 -14.26
N ALA A 323 19.64 -16.95 -15.10
CA ALA A 323 20.16 -17.77 -16.18
C ALA A 323 20.77 -19.10 -15.71
N ASP A 324 21.15 -19.19 -14.44
CA ASP A 324 21.72 -20.37 -13.80
C ASP A 324 20.64 -21.24 -13.11
N GLY A 325 19.37 -20.82 -13.19
CA GLY A 325 18.21 -21.54 -12.63
C GLY A 325 18.03 -21.35 -11.12
N ASN A 326 18.72 -20.37 -10.51
CA ASN A 326 18.54 -20.04 -9.11
C ASN A 326 17.38 -19.08 -8.93
N PHE A 327 16.62 -19.28 -7.88
CA PHE A 327 15.57 -18.36 -7.48
C PHE A 327 16.20 -17.08 -6.91
N THR A 328 15.97 -15.96 -7.55
CA THR A 328 16.43 -14.67 -7.03
C THR A 328 15.23 -13.82 -6.64
N SER A 329 15.24 -13.39 -5.38
CA SER A 329 14.34 -12.35 -4.86
C SER A 329 14.99 -10.97 -4.93
N ASP A 330 16.18 -10.87 -5.54
CA ASP A 330 16.92 -9.63 -5.63
C ASP A 330 16.40 -8.83 -6.82
N SER A 331 15.57 -7.85 -6.52
CA SER A 331 14.92 -6.96 -7.48
C SER A 331 15.89 -6.09 -8.29
N THR A 332 17.18 -6.04 -7.94
CA THR A 332 18.13 -5.12 -8.56
C THR A 332 18.97 -5.74 -9.67
N ALA A 333 19.05 -7.07 -9.77
CA ALA A 333 19.94 -7.77 -10.71
C ALA A 333 19.20 -8.71 -11.66
N SER A 334 17.89 -8.80 -11.60
CA SER A 334 17.11 -9.84 -12.25
C SER A 334 16.11 -9.29 -13.28
N VAL A 335 15.61 -10.16 -14.12
CA VAL A 335 14.48 -9.89 -15.02
C VAL A 335 13.23 -9.41 -14.24
N ASP A 336 13.17 -9.65 -12.92
CA ASP A 336 12.17 -9.06 -12.03
C ASP A 336 12.22 -7.53 -12.05
N GLY A 337 13.40 -6.92 -12.00
CA GLY A 337 13.53 -5.49 -12.19
C GLY A 337 12.95 -5.02 -13.53
N LEU A 338 13.05 -5.84 -14.57
CA LEU A 338 12.42 -5.56 -15.87
C LEU A 338 10.90 -5.76 -15.83
N LEU A 339 10.39 -6.79 -15.14
CA LEU A 339 8.95 -7.04 -15.01
C LEU A 339 8.27 -6.00 -14.10
N TYR A 340 8.94 -5.52 -13.07
CA TYR A 340 8.42 -4.49 -12.16
C TYR A 340 8.62 -3.05 -12.65
N GLY A 341 9.27 -2.85 -13.78
CA GLY A 341 9.36 -1.52 -14.41
C GLY A 341 10.28 -0.52 -13.72
N TYR A 342 11.32 -0.96 -13.01
CA TYR A 342 12.30 -0.06 -12.35
C TYR A 342 13.08 0.86 -13.31
N GLY A 343 12.88 0.75 -14.63
CA GLY A 343 13.42 1.67 -15.62
C GLY A 343 12.39 2.61 -16.24
N ASP A 344 11.10 2.39 -15.97
CA ASP A 344 9.99 3.15 -16.55
C ASP A 344 8.76 3.02 -15.65
N SER A 345 8.52 4.03 -14.84
CA SER A 345 7.46 4.12 -13.82
C SER A 345 6.02 3.87 -14.31
N TYR A 346 5.82 3.71 -15.60
CA TYR A 346 4.50 3.52 -16.22
C TYR A 346 4.13 2.09 -16.58
N SER A 347 5.03 1.12 -16.43
CA SER A 347 4.73 -0.24 -16.87
C SER A 347 5.16 -1.28 -15.85
N ASN A 348 4.28 -1.53 -14.90
CA ASN A 348 4.40 -2.76 -14.13
C ASN A 348 3.95 -3.93 -15.02
N HIS A 349 4.91 -4.55 -15.71
CA HIS A 349 4.62 -5.64 -16.65
C HIS A 349 3.99 -6.86 -15.96
N LEU A 350 4.32 -7.08 -14.69
CA LEU A 350 3.71 -8.16 -13.92
C LEU A 350 2.20 -7.92 -13.73
N TYR A 351 1.80 -6.71 -13.36
CA TYR A 351 0.39 -6.35 -13.25
C TYR A 351 -0.33 -6.50 -14.59
N ASN A 352 0.33 -6.11 -15.68
CA ASN A 352 -0.22 -6.27 -17.03
C ASN A 352 -0.39 -7.74 -17.44
N ILE A 353 0.50 -8.64 -17.03
CA ILE A 353 0.33 -10.09 -17.23
C ILE A 353 -0.89 -10.60 -16.45
N GLN A 354 -1.04 -10.16 -15.21
CA GLN A 354 -2.22 -10.49 -14.40
C GLN A 354 -3.51 -9.96 -15.02
N VAL A 355 -3.49 -8.76 -15.62
CA VAL A 355 -4.63 -8.20 -16.39
C VAL A 355 -4.98 -9.10 -17.56
N VAL A 356 -4.01 -9.60 -18.33
CA VAL A 356 -4.26 -10.57 -19.43
C VAL A 356 -4.96 -11.82 -18.90
N ILE A 357 -4.46 -12.39 -17.83
CA ILE A 357 -5.05 -13.59 -17.20
C ILE A 357 -6.48 -13.29 -16.70
N CYS A 358 -6.68 -12.14 -16.04
CA CYS A 358 -8.00 -11.70 -15.59
C CYS A 358 -8.98 -11.57 -16.76
N GLU A 359 -8.56 -10.94 -17.85
CA GLU A 359 -9.38 -10.81 -19.06
C GLU A 359 -9.74 -12.16 -19.68
N MET A 360 -8.79 -13.09 -19.74
CA MET A 360 -9.05 -14.46 -20.26
C MET A 360 -10.05 -15.21 -19.37
N LEU A 361 -9.91 -15.14 -18.05
CA LEU A 361 -10.83 -15.73 -17.09
C LEU A 361 -12.24 -15.13 -17.22
N TYR A 362 -12.32 -13.80 -17.24
CA TYR A 362 -13.60 -13.10 -17.31
C TYR A 362 -14.32 -13.37 -18.64
N LYS A 363 -13.62 -13.45 -19.76
CA LYS A 363 -14.20 -13.84 -21.06
C LYS A 363 -14.69 -15.26 -21.11
N LYS A 364 -13.99 -16.20 -20.44
CA LYS A 364 -14.32 -17.60 -20.45
C LYS A 364 -15.53 -17.96 -19.56
N GLY A 365 -15.62 -17.35 -18.37
CA GLY A 365 -16.63 -17.71 -17.38
C GLY A 365 -17.06 -16.60 -16.44
N GLY A 366 -16.84 -15.33 -16.84
CA GLY A 366 -17.27 -14.18 -16.05
C GLY A 366 -16.54 -14.04 -14.71
N MET A 367 -17.18 -13.31 -13.79
CA MET A 367 -16.65 -13.06 -12.47
C MET A 367 -16.46 -14.33 -11.64
N ASP A 368 -17.18 -15.39 -11.91
CA ASP A 368 -17.03 -16.65 -11.16
C ASP A 368 -15.64 -17.26 -11.31
N LEU A 369 -15.06 -17.27 -12.51
CA LEU A 369 -13.69 -17.76 -12.69
C LEU A 369 -12.66 -16.81 -12.09
N VAL A 370 -12.89 -15.51 -12.15
CA VAL A 370 -12.02 -14.49 -11.51
C VAL A 370 -12.01 -14.71 -9.99
N LYS A 371 -13.18 -14.89 -9.37
CA LYS A 371 -13.30 -15.19 -7.93
C LYS A 371 -12.60 -16.47 -7.53
N ARG A 372 -12.73 -17.52 -8.33
CA ARG A 372 -12.03 -18.78 -8.08
C ARG A 372 -10.53 -18.59 -8.08
N MET A 373 -9.97 -17.84 -9.03
CA MET A 373 -8.55 -17.50 -9.05
C MET A 373 -8.14 -16.71 -7.81
N LEU A 374 -8.93 -15.70 -7.39
CA LEU A 374 -8.64 -14.86 -6.23
C LEU A 374 -8.68 -15.61 -4.89
N PHE A 375 -9.62 -16.55 -4.71
CA PHE A 375 -9.97 -17.07 -3.39
C PHE A 375 -9.70 -18.57 -3.19
N GLU A 376 -9.60 -19.35 -4.26
CA GLU A 376 -9.28 -20.77 -4.19
C GLU A 376 -7.77 -21.03 -4.25
N THR A 377 -6.99 -20.16 -4.86
CA THR A 377 -5.52 -20.23 -4.86
C THR A 377 -4.98 -19.97 -3.45
N LYS A 378 -4.43 -21.02 -2.82
CA LYS A 378 -4.00 -20.94 -1.41
C LYS A 378 -2.59 -20.41 -1.23
N ARG A 379 -1.76 -20.58 -2.24
CA ARG A 379 -0.35 -20.20 -2.25
C ARG A 379 0.05 -19.72 -3.64
N ASN A 380 1.13 -19.00 -3.70
CA ASN A 380 1.66 -18.55 -4.97
C ASN A 380 2.14 -19.72 -5.87
N GLU A 381 2.52 -20.85 -5.26
CA GLU A 381 2.95 -22.03 -6.01
C GLU A 381 1.77 -22.74 -6.73
N ASP A 382 0.53 -22.47 -6.30
CA ASP A 382 -0.68 -23.08 -6.86
C ASP A 382 -1.21 -22.31 -8.09
N GLU A 383 -0.59 -21.19 -8.46
CA GLU A 383 -1.09 -20.29 -9.50
C GLU A 383 -1.22 -20.96 -10.87
N TYR A 384 -0.23 -21.76 -11.26
CA TYR A 384 -0.25 -22.50 -12.54
C TYR A 384 -1.26 -23.63 -12.55
N GLU A 385 -1.45 -24.30 -11.41
CA GLU A 385 -2.50 -25.32 -11.26
C GLU A 385 -3.89 -24.69 -11.45
N MET A 386 -4.08 -23.48 -10.90
CA MET A 386 -5.32 -22.74 -11.08
C MET A 386 -5.49 -22.23 -12.51
N ILE A 387 -4.44 -21.75 -13.16
CA ILE A 387 -4.47 -21.36 -14.58
C ILE A 387 -4.86 -22.56 -15.44
N GLU A 388 -4.27 -23.73 -15.22
CA GLU A 388 -4.63 -24.96 -15.94
C GLU A 388 -6.07 -25.38 -15.67
N ALA A 389 -6.48 -25.41 -14.40
CA ALA A 389 -7.85 -25.82 -14.01
C ALA A 389 -8.92 -24.88 -14.57
N LEU A 390 -8.67 -23.58 -14.59
CA LEU A 390 -9.66 -22.58 -15.00
C LEU A 390 -9.61 -22.26 -16.50
N LEU A 391 -8.42 -22.16 -17.08
CA LEU A 391 -8.22 -21.79 -18.48
C LEU A 391 -7.91 -22.98 -19.39
N GLY A 392 -7.40 -24.08 -18.86
CA GLY A 392 -6.92 -25.23 -19.62
C GLY A 392 -5.54 -25.01 -20.21
N ILE A 393 -4.79 -24.06 -19.68
CA ILE A 393 -3.44 -23.68 -20.14
C ILE A 393 -2.44 -24.35 -19.20
N LYS A 394 -1.65 -25.27 -19.70
CA LYS A 394 -0.59 -25.91 -18.94
C LYS A 394 0.53 -24.94 -18.64
N ARG A 395 1.26 -25.15 -17.55
CA ARG A 395 2.35 -24.30 -17.13
C ARG A 395 3.37 -24.04 -18.26
N GLU A 396 3.79 -25.08 -18.96
CA GLU A 396 4.74 -25.00 -20.06
C GLU A 396 4.24 -24.17 -21.25
N ASP A 397 2.92 -24.00 -21.39
CA ASP A 397 2.26 -23.28 -22.48
C ASP A 397 1.99 -21.80 -22.13
N VAL A 398 2.04 -21.41 -20.83
CA VAL A 398 1.65 -20.07 -20.34
C VAL A 398 2.41 -18.96 -21.09
N ASN A 399 3.73 -19.12 -21.24
CA ASN A 399 4.56 -18.13 -21.91
C ASN A 399 4.11 -17.90 -23.37
N GLN A 400 3.89 -18.97 -24.11
CA GLN A 400 3.47 -18.88 -25.50
C GLN A 400 2.05 -18.34 -25.65
N VAL A 401 1.13 -18.81 -24.82
CA VAL A 401 -0.29 -18.39 -24.87
C VAL A 401 -0.44 -16.91 -24.58
N ILE A 402 0.26 -16.38 -23.57
CA ILE A 402 0.20 -14.93 -23.26
C ILE A 402 0.79 -14.09 -24.40
N ARG A 403 1.91 -14.50 -24.95
CA ARG A 403 2.54 -13.81 -26.11
C ARG A 403 1.63 -13.83 -27.34
N ASP A 404 0.99 -14.95 -27.64
CA ASP A 404 0.07 -15.07 -28.77
C ASP A 404 -1.19 -14.21 -28.54
N TYR A 405 -1.77 -14.26 -27.34
CA TYR A 405 -2.90 -13.42 -26.97
C TYR A 405 -2.63 -11.93 -27.16
N LEU A 406 -1.46 -11.46 -26.68
CA LEU A 406 -1.04 -10.07 -26.86
C LEU A 406 -0.81 -9.71 -28.33
N ARG A 407 -0.26 -10.63 -29.13
CA ARG A 407 0.00 -10.43 -30.56
C ARG A 407 -1.28 -10.31 -31.36
N GLU A 408 -2.28 -11.11 -31.04
CA GLU A 408 -3.57 -11.12 -31.73
C GLU A 408 -4.45 -9.92 -31.38
N LYS A 409 -4.30 -9.38 -30.20
CA LYS A 409 -5.27 -8.44 -29.66
C LYS A 409 -4.76 -7.00 -29.55
N TYR A 410 -3.51 -6.80 -29.35
CA TYR A 410 -2.84 -5.53 -29.12
C TYR A 410 -1.65 -5.34 -30.09
#